data_7971b34add3e00b37c6a4f109bf6a2db
#
_entry.id   7971b34add3e00b37c6a4f109bf6a2db
#
_cell.length_a   1.000
_cell.length_b   1.000
_cell.length_c   1.000
_cell.angle_alpha   90.00
_cell.angle_beta   90.00
_cell.angle_gamma   90.00
#
_symmetry.space_group_name_H-M   'P 1'
#
loop_
_entity.id
_entity.type
_entity.pdbx_description
1 polymer ?
#
loop_
_entity_poly.entity_id
_entity_poly.type
_entity_poly.pdbx_seq_one_letter_code
_entity_poly.pdbx_strand_id
1 'polypeptide(L)'
;MTIEKSVLVPLSADETFALLTQPERLRRWQVVSARMDLRAGGDYRWTVVPGANASGTIVEVEPGKRLVFTWGWEEGGSEPAPGESTITITLEPAEGGTTVRLVHEGLTAAQEEAHAHGWDHFMGRLVAAGTAGEAGLDPNVQRSAEEWDPLSSAEASLAMCEHVLAQLGPGDGKAQTPCAKYDVDQLADHLCSSLVHLGACVGVQAAPDADATLEVRVADLGQQVLEGWRRHGLEGEVTLGPGPFPAEQACGILSMELFVHAWDFARATDSSLPANDGLSTYVLGLAHGLIRPSFRDGDNFAAEVAVDDGADSMDRLIAYTGRRP
;
A
#
# COMPACT_ATOMS: atom_id res chain seq x y z
N MET A 1 -8.01 23.42 18.19
CA MET A 1 -8.00 24.36 17.06
C MET A 1 -8.66 23.69 15.88
N THR A 2 -8.94 24.42 14.78
CA THR A 2 -9.76 23.91 13.67
C THR A 2 -9.07 24.20 12.34
N ILE A 3 -8.80 23.15 11.54
CA ILE A 3 -8.31 23.30 10.17
C ILE A 3 -9.50 23.26 9.24
N GLU A 4 -9.59 24.21 8.31
CA GLU A 4 -10.56 24.19 7.22
C GLU A 4 -9.85 24.20 5.88
N LYS A 5 -10.21 23.27 5.00
CA LYS A 5 -9.72 23.17 3.62
C LYS A 5 -10.90 22.99 2.68
N SER A 6 -10.73 23.46 1.43
CA SER A 6 -11.76 23.29 0.40
C SER A 6 -11.11 23.19 -0.98
N VAL A 7 -11.56 22.23 -1.79
CA VAL A 7 -11.13 22.05 -3.18
C VAL A 7 -12.33 21.71 -4.07
N LEU A 8 -12.19 21.99 -5.36
CA LEU A 8 -13.13 21.53 -6.38
C LEU A 8 -12.56 20.26 -7.04
N VAL A 9 -13.30 19.16 -6.96
CA VAL A 9 -13.01 17.89 -7.62
C VAL A 9 -13.90 17.78 -8.86
N PRO A 10 -13.34 17.53 -10.07
CA PRO A 10 -14.10 17.53 -11.33
C PRO A 10 -14.89 16.23 -11.54
N LEU A 11 -15.62 15.79 -10.54
CA LEU A 11 -16.46 14.59 -10.51
C LEU A 11 -17.82 14.91 -9.89
N SER A 12 -18.82 14.06 -10.12
CA SER A 12 -20.08 14.11 -9.41
C SER A 12 -19.90 13.87 -7.90
N ALA A 13 -20.90 14.27 -7.10
CA ALA A 13 -20.85 14.07 -5.64
C ALA A 13 -20.74 12.59 -5.25
N ASP A 14 -21.42 11.70 -5.97
CA ASP A 14 -21.35 10.26 -5.72
C ASP A 14 -19.98 9.68 -6.08
N GLU A 15 -19.39 10.07 -7.19
CA GLU A 15 -18.04 9.63 -7.59
C GLU A 15 -16.97 10.20 -6.64
N THR A 16 -17.12 11.45 -6.21
CA THR A 16 -16.25 12.07 -5.21
C THR A 16 -16.38 11.37 -3.85
N PHE A 17 -17.60 11.01 -3.44
CA PHE A 17 -17.83 10.24 -2.22
C PHE A 17 -17.18 8.86 -2.29
N ALA A 18 -17.23 8.21 -3.45
CA ALA A 18 -16.55 6.94 -3.67
C ALA A 18 -15.01 7.05 -3.55
N LEU A 19 -14.38 8.15 -4.03
CA LEU A 19 -12.95 8.41 -3.79
C LEU A 19 -12.60 8.53 -2.29
N LEU A 20 -13.54 8.96 -1.46
CA LEU A 20 -13.34 9.18 -0.03
C LEU A 20 -13.66 7.95 0.83
N THR A 21 -14.34 6.93 0.28
CA THR A 21 -14.92 5.86 1.10
C THR A 21 -14.66 4.45 0.59
N GLN A 22 -14.34 4.27 -0.67
CA GLN A 22 -14.01 2.95 -1.23
C GLN A 22 -12.50 2.70 -1.11
N PRO A 23 -12.05 1.63 -0.45
CA PRO A 23 -10.63 1.35 -0.23
C PRO A 23 -9.78 1.41 -1.50
N GLU A 24 -10.25 0.79 -2.59
CA GLU A 24 -9.59 0.78 -3.89
C GLU A 24 -9.45 2.18 -4.50
N ARG A 25 -10.35 3.11 -4.17
CA ARG A 25 -10.29 4.51 -4.62
C ARG A 25 -9.49 5.40 -3.69
N LEU A 26 -9.51 5.14 -2.37
CA LEU A 26 -8.64 5.81 -1.40
C LEU A 26 -7.15 5.59 -1.73
N ARG A 27 -6.78 4.39 -2.18
CA ARG A 27 -5.41 4.07 -2.62
C ARG A 27 -4.94 4.91 -3.82
N ARG A 28 -5.85 5.49 -4.58
CA ARG A 28 -5.49 6.35 -5.73
C ARG A 28 -4.93 7.71 -5.32
N TRP A 29 -5.11 8.12 -4.05
CA TRP A 29 -4.70 9.47 -3.68
C TRP A 29 -4.21 9.66 -2.23
N GLN A 30 -4.71 8.90 -1.25
CA GLN A 30 -4.47 9.20 0.16
C GLN A 30 -3.68 8.14 0.92
N VAL A 31 -3.86 6.87 0.62
CA VAL A 31 -3.40 5.78 1.48
C VAL A 31 -2.65 4.72 0.69
N VAL A 32 -1.78 3.98 1.39
CA VAL A 32 -1.18 2.73 0.89
C VAL A 32 -2.22 1.61 0.97
N SER A 33 -2.85 1.46 2.14
CA SER A 33 -3.91 0.46 2.35
C SER A 33 -5.03 1.02 3.22
N ALA A 34 -6.25 0.54 3.02
CA ALA A 34 -7.43 0.98 3.75
C ALA A 34 -8.37 -0.17 4.07
N ARG A 35 -8.84 -0.22 5.30
CA ARG A 35 -10.01 -0.99 5.71
C ARG A 35 -11.03 -0.02 6.30
N MET A 36 -12.29 -0.15 5.93
CA MET A 36 -13.37 0.73 6.39
C MET A 36 -14.69 -0.03 6.49
N ASP A 37 -15.29 -0.06 7.68
CA ASP A 37 -16.69 -0.43 7.88
C ASP A 37 -17.56 0.82 7.75
N LEU A 38 -18.02 1.13 6.54
CA LEU A 38 -18.69 2.39 6.17
C LEU A 38 -20.12 2.46 6.71
N ARG A 39 -20.26 2.54 8.03
CA ARG A 39 -21.53 2.79 8.73
C ARG A 39 -21.27 3.54 10.04
N ALA A 40 -22.26 4.23 10.55
CA ALA A 40 -22.14 4.84 11.86
C ALA A 40 -21.80 3.78 12.93
N GLY A 41 -20.76 4.05 13.71
CA GLY A 41 -20.18 3.14 14.70
C GLY A 41 -19.23 2.08 14.09
N GLY A 42 -19.04 2.03 12.78
CA GLY A 42 -18.02 1.19 12.15
C GLY A 42 -16.61 1.74 12.36
N ASP A 43 -15.62 0.88 12.39
CA ASP A 43 -14.21 1.26 12.51
C ASP A 43 -13.53 1.32 11.13
N TYR A 44 -12.47 2.12 11.08
CA TYR A 44 -11.58 2.14 9.93
C TYR A 44 -10.12 2.13 10.39
N ARG A 45 -9.25 1.67 9.49
CA ARG A 45 -7.80 1.74 9.64
C ARG A 45 -7.15 1.97 8.28
N TRP A 46 -6.27 2.95 8.22
CA TRP A 46 -5.55 3.36 7.02
C TRP A 46 -4.05 3.36 7.27
N THR A 47 -3.27 2.75 6.39
CA THR A 47 -1.85 3.05 6.27
C THR A 47 -1.72 4.24 5.33
N VAL A 48 -1.51 5.44 5.87
CA VAL A 48 -1.48 6.68 5.08
C VAL A 48 -0.20 6.74 4.25
N VAL A 49 0.94 6.57 4.91
CA VAL A 49 2.24 6.32 4.26
C VAL A 49 2.89 5.13 4.96
N PRO A 50 3.85 4.43 4.34
CA PRO A 50 4.50 3.28 4.96
C PRO A 50 5.02 3.61 6.37
N GLY A 51 4.63 2.82 7.37
CA GLY A 51 4.98 3.03 8.79
C GLY A 51 4.13 4.06 9.53
N ALA A 52 3.16 4.72 8.90
CA ALA A 52 2.27 5.67 9.56
C ALA A 52 0.80 5.29 9.37
N ASN A 53 0.14 4.96 10.46
CA ASN A 53 -1.20 4.37 10.45
C ASN A 53 -2.18 5.24 11.22
N ALA A 54 -3.30 5.55 10.58
CA ALA A 54 -4.41 6.26 11.19
C ALA A 54 -5.60 5.33 11.40
N SER A 55 -6.30 5.50 12.51
CA SER A 55 -7.53 4.76 12.78
C SER A 55 -8.54 5.58 13.56
N GLY A 56 -9.79 5.10 13.58
CA GLY A 56 -10.88 5.74 14.28
C GLY A 56 -12.21 5.07 13.99
N THR A 57 -13.28 5.81 14.28
CA THR A 57 -14.67 5.35 14.15
C THR A 57 -15.45 6.28 13.22
N ILE A 58 -16.24 5.70 12.35
CA ILE A 58 -17.18 6.43 11.51
C ILE A 58 -18.32 6.94 12.40
N VAL A 59 -18.53 8.24 12.43
CA VAL A 59 -19.57 8.89 13.24
C VAL A 59 -20.86 9.08 12.46
N GLU A 60 -20.73 9.55 11.21
CA GLU A 60 -21.89 9.86 10.33
C GLU A 60 -21.55 9.54 8.87
N VAL A 61 -22.50 8.98 8.15
CA VAL A 61 -22.43 8.70 6.71
C VAL A 61 -23.71 9.16 6.03
N GLU A 62 -23.62 10.17 5.18
CA GLU A 62 -24.63 10.54 4.18
C GLU A 62 -24.02 10.39 2.78
N PRO A 63 -24.32 9.32 2.03
CA PRO A 63 -23.73 9.07 0.72
C PRO A 63 -23.87 10.28 -0.23
N GLY A 64 -22.78 10.66 -0.87
CA GLY A 64 -22.72 11.80 -1.79
C GLY A 64 -22.83 13.19 -1.12
N LYS A 65 -22.86 13.28 0.22
CA LYS A 65 -23.04 14.56 0.91
C LYS A 65 -22.09 14.78 2.08
N ARG A 66 -21.98 13.80 2.98
CA ARG A 66 -21.28 14.03 4.25
C ARG A 66 -20.67 12.75 4.80
N LEU A 67 -19.46 12.88 5.32
CA LEU A 67 -18.76 11.85 6.08
C LEU A 67 -18.14 12.49 7.32
N VAL A 68 -18.39 11.91 8.50
CA VAL A 68 -17.76 12.33 9.75
C VAL A 68 -17.10 11.12 10.40
N PHE A 69 -15.86 11.26 10.82
CA PHE A 69 -15.13 10.20 11.51
C PHE A 69 -14.13 10.77 12.51
N THR A 70 -13.86 10.01 13.57
CA THR A 70 -12.79 10.35 14.49
C THR A 70 -11.44 10.00 13.86
N TRP A 71 -10.39 10.69 14.26
CA TRP A 71 -9.05 10.55 13.67
C TRP A 71 -7.97 10.48 14.75
N GLY A 72 -6.91 9.73 14.47
CA GLY A 72 -5.68 9.73 15.22
C GLY A 72 -4.68 8.72 14.66
N TRP A 73 -3.43 8.85 15.10
CA TRP A 73 -2.30 8.03 14.69
C TRP A 73 -2.03 6.91 15.68
N GLU A 74 -1.76 5.68 15.19
CA GLU A 74 -1.50 4.51 16.05
C GLU A 74 -0.09 4.52 16.64
N GLU A 75 0.86 5.16 16.00
CA GLU A 75 2.26 5.21 16.41
C GLU A 75 2.50 6.07 17.67
N GLY A 76 1.54 6.89 18.06
CA GLY A 76 1.60 7.72 19.26
C GLY A 76 2.55 8.93 19.10
N GLY A 77 3.17 9.35 20.20
CA GLY A 77 4.06 10.51 20.22
C GLY A 77 3.32 11.82 20.47
N SER A 78 3.64 12.88 19.73
CA SER A 78 3.01 14.20 19.84
C SER A 78 1.73 14.33 19.02
N GLU A 79 1.44 13.36 18.18
CA GLU A 79 0.26 13.33 17.31
C GLU A 79 -1.01 12.93 18.10
N PRO A 80 -2.23 13.29 17.63
CA PRO A 80 -3.45 12.84 18.27
C PRO A 80 -3.56 11.31 18.21
N ALA A 81 -3.90 10.68 19.32
CA ALA A 81 -4.19 9.25 19.37
C ALA A 81 -5.54 8.94 18.66
N PRO A 82 -5.78 7.68 18.27
CA PRO A 82 -7.05 7.29 17.65
C PRO A 82 -8.27 7.73 18.47
N GLY A 83 -9.16 8.49 17.84
CA GLY A 83 -10.37 9.01 18.47
C GLY A 83 -10.23 10.37 19.15
N GLU A 84 -9.05 10.97 19.24
CA GLU A 84 -8.84 12.26 19.92
C GLU A 84 -9.23 13.48 19.08
N SER A 85 -9.31 13.34 17.76
CA SER A 85 -9.75 14.41 16.87
C SER A 85 -10.86 13.95 15.94
N THR A 86 -11.50 14.88 15.24
CA THR A 86 -12.64 14.59 14.37
C THR A 86 -12.49 15.29 13.03
N ILE A 87 -12.76 14.56 11.97
CA ILE A 87 -12.79 15.06 10.61
C ILE A 87 -14.22 15.04 10.10
N THR A 88 -14.64 16.17 9.56
CA THR A 88 -15.90 16.34 8.84
C THR A 88 -15.60 16.66 7.39
N ILE A 89 -16.13 15.88 6.48
CA ILE A 89 -16.08 16.14 5.03
C ILE A 89 -17.50 16.39 4.54
N THR A 90 -17.71 17.51 3.84
CA THR A 90 -18.98 17.88 3.22
C THR A 90 -18.79 18.03 1.71
N LEU A 91 -19.73 17.50 0.94
CA LEU A 91 -19.74 17.53 -0.53
C LEU A 91 -20.88 18.41 -1.00
N GLU A 92 -20.56 19.42 -1.80
CA GLU A 92 -21.54 20.35 -2.38
C GLU A 92 -21.39 20.36 -3.91
N PRO A 93 -22.44 19.99 -4.68
CA PRO A 93 -22.41 20.13 -6.12
C PRO A 93 -22.10 21.56 -6.54
N ALA A 94 -21.18 21.72 -7.49
CA ALA A 94 -20.74 22.99 -8.02
C ALA A 94 -20.59 22.96 -9.54
N GLU A 95 -20.45 24.14 -10.18
CA GLU A 95 -20.13 24.20 -11.59
C GLU A 95 -18.75 23.54 -11.84
N GLY A 96 -18.73 22.54 -12.72
CA GLY A 96 -17.53 21.79 -13.06
C GLY A 96 -17.17 20.62 -12.14
N GLY A 97 -18.02 20.27 -11.14
CA GLY A 97 -17.77 19.12 -10.28
C GLY A 97 -18.41 19.22 -8.89
N THR A 98 -17.64 18.84 -7.88
CA THR A 98 -18.09 18.84 -6.48
C THR A 98 -17.07 19.59 -5.61
N THR A 99 -17.56 20.56 -4.84
CA THR A 99 -16.75 21.20 -3.79
C THR A 99 -16.67 20.26 -2.59
N VAL A 100 -15.45 19.88 -2.25
CA VAL A 100 -15.13 19.10 -1.04
C VAL A 100 -14.64 20.07 0.02
N ARG A 101 -15.37 20.16 1.14
CA ARG A 101 -14.95 20.92 2.32
C ARG A 101 -14.55 19.95 3.42
N LEU A 102 -13.35 20.12 3.96
CA LEU A 102 -12.82 19.37 5.08
C LEU A 102 -12.68 20.28 6.30
N VAL A 103 -13.16 19.83 7.44
CA VAL A 103 -12.96 20.46 8.75
C VAL A 103 -12.34 19.44 9.68
N HIS A 104 -11.18 19.75 10.29
CA HIS A 104 -10.51 18.90 11.26
C HIS A 104 -10.44 19.63 12.60
N GLU A 105 -11.07 19.06 13.62
CA GLU A 105 -11.21 19.64 14.96
C GLU A 105 -10.58 18.73 16.03
N GLY A 106 -10.30 19.30 17.20
CA GLY A 106 -9.76 18.57 18.36
C GLY A 106 -8.22 18.57 18.43
N LEU A 107 -7.53 19.23 17.51
CA LEU A 107 -6.07 19.32 17.48
C LEU A 107 -5.55 20.37 18.48
N THR A 108 -4.37 20.13 19.03
CA THR A 108 -3.56 21.15 19.72
C THR A 108 -2.92 22.10 18.70
N ALA A 109 -2.39 23.24 19.16
CA ALA A 109 -1.74 24.20 18.26
C ALA A 109 -0.52 23.61 17.52
N ALA A 110 0.24 22.74 18.17
CA ALA A 110 1.40 22.09 17.54
C ALA A 110 0.97 21.06 16.48
N GLN A 111 -0.09 20.32 16.74
CA GLN A 111 -0.64 19.33 15.79
C GLN A 111 -1.30 20.00 14.57
N GLU A 112 -1.90 21.17 14.76
CA GLU A 112 -2.61 21.90 13.69
C GLU A 112 -1.68 22.23 12.52
N GLU A 113 -0.47 22.73 12.79
CA GLU A 113 0.48 23.14 11.73
C GLU A 113 0.89 21.93 10.86
N ALA A 114 1.23 20.79 11.48
CA ALA A 114 1.61 19.58 10.76
C ALA A 114 0.44 19.03 9.92
N HIS A 115 -0.76 18.93 10.52
CA HIS A 115 -1.95 18.43 9.84
C HIS A 115 -2.43 19.38 8.73
N ALA A 116 -2.24 20.70 8.88
CA ALA A 116 -2.61 21.65 7.85
C ALA A 116 -1.79 21.46 6.56
N HIS A 117 -0.49 21.21 6.68
CA HIS A 117 0.36 20.88 5.53
C HIS A 117 -0.01 19.52 4.92
N GLY A 118 -0.27 18.50 5.76
CA GLY A 118 -0.72 17.20 5.30
C GLY A 118 -2.03 17.29 4.51
N TRP A 119 -3.00 18.07 5.00
CA TRP A 119 -4.26 18.28 4.28
C TRP A 119 -4.09 19.05 2.98
N ASP A 120 -3.21 20.05 2.89
CA ASP A 120 -2.91 20.73 1.62
C ASP A 120 -2.37 19.73 0.58
N HIS A 121 -1.45 18.86 1.00
CA HIS A 121 -0.90 17.82 0.16
C HIS A 121 -2.00 16.84 -0.32
N PHE A 122 -2.76 16.24 0.59
CA PHE A 122 -3.78 15.24 0.24
C PHE A 122 -4.97 15.83 -0.53
N MET A 123 -5.40 17.04 -0.23
CA MET A 123 -6.47 17.69 -1.02
C MET A 123 -6.03 17.96 -2.46
N GLY A 124 -4.75 18.31 -2.68
CA GLY A 124 -4.17 18.40 -4.03
C GLY A 124 -4.18 17.05 -4.76
N ARG A 125 -3.84 15.97 -4.07
CA ARG A 125 -3.88 14.60 -4.61
C ARG A 125 -5.30 14.12 -4.89
N LEU A 126 -6.29 14.49 -4.07
CA LEU A 126 -7.70 14.21 -4.34
C LEU A 126 -8.17 14.84 -5.66
N VAL A 127 -7.79 16.11 -5.92
CA VAL A 127 -8.09 16.78 -7.19
C VAL A 127 -7.40 16.08 -8.36
N ALA A 128 -6.14 15.67 -8.20
CA ALA A 128 -5.40 14.93 -9.24
C ALA A 128 -6.09 13.58 -9.56
N ALA A 129 -6.48 12.82 -8.54
CA ALA A 129 -7.22 11.57 -8.72
C ALA A 129 -8.59 11.79 -9.38
N GLY A 130 -9.30 12.85 -9.01
CA GLY A 130 -10.56 13.23 -9.67
C GLY A 130 -10.40 13.64 -11.13
N THR A 131 -9.22 14.12 -11.53
CA THR A 131 -8.93 14.60 -12.89
C THR A 131 -8.39 13.48 -13.79
N ALA A 132 -7.47 12.65 -13.27
CA ALA A 132 -6.72 11.66 -14.04
C ALA A 132 -7.03 10.20 -13.66
N GLY A 133 -7.91 9.97 -12.66
CA GLY A 133 -8.20 8.64 -12.12
C GLY A 133 -7.29 8.24 -10.95
N GLU A 134 -6.07 8.75 -10.92
CA GLU A 134 -5.11 8.54 -9.82
C GLU A 134 -4.18 9.75 -9.65
N ALA A 135 -3.58 9.88 -8.49
CA ALA A 135 -2.58 10.91 -8.17
C ALA A 135 -1.13 10.42 -8.31
N GLY A 136 -0.93 9.16 -8.73
CA GLY A 136 0.37 8.50 -8.73
C GLY A 136 0.89 8.16 -7.32
N LEU A 137 2.09 7.57 -7.22
CA LEU A 137 2.71 7.32 -5.92
C LEU A 137 2.98 8.62 -5.16
N ASP A 138 2.85 8.55 -3.84
CA ASP A 138 3.11 9.70 -2.99
C ASP A 138 4.63 9.95 -2.90
N PRO A 139 5.13 11.14 -3.27
CA PRO A 139 6.55 11.46 -3.14
C PRO A 139 7.06 11.40 -1.69
N ASN A 140 6.17 11.51 -0.69
CA ASN A 140 6.55 11.40 0.72
C ASN A 140 6.93 9.96 1.14
N VAL A 141 6.76 8.96 0.26
CA VAL A 141 7.26 7.60 0.49
C VAL A 141 8.72 7.40 0.05
N GLN A 142 9.38 8.43 -0.48
CA GLN A 142 10.81 8.38 -0.80
C GLN A 142 11.65 8.48 0.47
N ARG A 143 12.41 7.42 0.78
CA ARG A 143 13.28 7.33 1.96
C ARG A 143 14.63 6.75 1.56
N SER A 144 15.69 7.02 2.34
CA SER A 144 16.97 6.31 2.22
C SER A 144 16.82 4.84 2.66
N ALA A 145 17.77 3.99 2.27
CA ALA A 145 17.69 2.55 2.59
C ALA A 145 17.70 2.28 4.10
N GLU A 146 18.38 3.11 4.88
CA GLU A 146 18.52 2.98 6.33
C GLU A 146 17.24 3.35 7.11
N GLU A 147 16.29 4.02 6.46
CA GLU A 147 15.01 4.43 7.06
C GLU A 147 13.91 3.37 6.91
N TRP A 148 14.19 2.28 6.21
CA TRP A 148 13.26 1.16 6.06
C TRP A 148 13.47 0.11 7.14
N ASP A 149 12.38 -0.45 7.61
CA ASP A 149 12.31 -1.68 8.38
C ASP A 149 11.49 -2.74 7.60
N PRO A 150 11.48 -4.03 8.02
CA PRO A 150 10.77 -5.07 7.27
C PRO A 150 9.28 -4.79 7.07
N LEU A 151 8.60 -4.15 8.03
CA LEU A 151 7.17 -3.90 7.95
C LEU A 151 6.87 -2.71 7.03
N SER A 152 7.53 -1.58 7.24
CA SER A 152 7.33 -0.38 6.40
C SER A 152 7.78 -0.61 4.95
N SER A 153 8.84 -1.41 4.73
CA SER A 153 9.24 -1.79 3.37
C SER A 153 8.23 -2.72 2.69
N ALA A 154 7.57 -3.61 3.45
CA ALA A 154 6.50 -4.44 2.91
C ALA A 154 5.25 -3.61 2.55
N GLU A 155 4.90 -2.62 3.37
CA GLU A 155 3.82 -1.66 3.07
C GLU A 155 4.12 -0.85 1.80
N ALA A 156 5.35 -0.37 1.64
CA ALA A 156 5.78 0.35 0.43
C ALA A 156 5.76 -0.56 -0.82
N SER A 157 6.22 -1.80 -0.68
CA SER A 157 6.19 -2.79 -1.76
C SER A 157 4.77 -3.18 -2.15
N LEU A 158 3.83 -3.25 -1.17
CA LEU A 158 2.41 -3.45 -1.45
C LEU A 158 1.85 -2.28 -2.26
N ALA A 159 2.13 -1.03 -1.88
CA ALA A 159 1.68 0.15 -2.62
C ALA A 159 2.18 0.15 -4.07
N MET A 160 3.44 -0.24 -4.30
CA MET A 160 3.99 -0.38 -5.66
C MET A 160 3.28 -1.49 -6.46
N CYS A 161 3.00 -2.63 -5.82
CA CYS A 161 2.28 -3.75 -6.46
C CYS A 161 0.84 -3.34 -6.82
N GLU A 162 0.12 -2.71 -5.91
CA GLU A 162 -1.23 -2.18 -6.13
C GLU A 162 -1.26 -1.16 -7.26
N HIS A 163 -0.27 -0.25 -7.32
CA HIS A 163 -0.17 0.75 -8.40
C HIS A 163 -0.03 0.08 -9.77
N VAL A 164 0.78 -0.97 -9.88
CA VAL A 164 0.93 -1.73 -11.15
C VAL A 164 -0.34 -2.50 -11.47
N LEU A 165 -0.91 -3.24 -10.51
CA LEU A 165 -2.11 -4.05 -10.72
C LEU A 165 -3.35 -3.21 -11.10
N ALA A 166 -3.40 -1.97 -10.64
CA ALA A 166 -4.44 -1.00 -10.99
C ALA A 166 -4.45 -0.57 -12.46
N GLN A 167 -3.30 -0.68 -13.14
CA GLN A 167 -3.14 -0.33 -14.55
C GLN A 167 -3.53 -1.47 -15.49
N LEU A 168 -3.75 -2.69 -14.95
CA LEU A 168 -4.05 -3.86 -15.76
C LEU A 168 -5.43 -3.78 -16.44
N GLY A 169 -5.45 -4.01 -17.74
CA GLY A 169 -6.66 -4.08 -18.55
C GLY A 169 -7.23 -5.51 -18.64
N PRO A 170 -8.46 -5.66 -19.18
CA PRO A 170 -9.14 -6.95 -19.29
C PRO A 170 -8.41 -8.03 -20.10
N GLY A 171 -7.40 -7.67 -20.88
CA GLY A 171 -6.63 -8.58 -21.74
C GLY A 171 -5.29 -9.06 -21.14
N ASP A 172 -4.85 -8.44 -20.07
CA ASP A 172 -3.46 -8.58 -19.56
C ASP A 172 -3.22 -9.87 -18.78
N GLY A 173 -4.28 -10.50 -18.27
CA GLY A 173 -4.18 -11.70 -17.43
C GLY A 173 -3.41 -12.87 -18.05
N LYS A 174 -3.32 -12.95 -19.37
CA LYS A 174 -2.59 -13.99 -20.11
C LYS A 174 -1.24 -13.54 -20.65
N ALA A 175 -0.80 -12.31 -20.36
CA ALA A 175 0.52 -11.85 -20.70
C ALA A 175 1.59 -12.68 -19.98
N GLN A 176 2.64 -13.06 -20.70
CA GLN A 176 3.73 -13.85 -20.10
C GLN A 176 4.60 -12.97 -19.23
N THR A 177 4.82 -13.37 -18.00
CA THR A 177 5.68 -12.65 -17.05
C THR A 177 7.15 -13.06 -17.18
N PRO A 178 8.09 -12.22 -16.69
CA PRO A 178 9.49 -12.62 -16.53
C PRO A 178 9.70 -13.82 -15.58
N CYS A 179 8.75 -14.09 -14.68
CA CYS A 179 8.68 -15.31 -13.91
C CYS A 179 8.18 -16.45 -14.82
N ALA A 180 9.08 -17.14 -15.49
CA ALA A 180 8.82 -18.00 -16.65
C ALA A 180 7.73 -19.08 -16.47
N LYS A 181 7.34 -19.39 -15.23
CA LYS A 181 6.31 -20.38 -14.90
C LYS A 181 4.90 -19.82 -14.96
N TYR A 182 4.73 -18.49 -14.97
CA TYR A 182 3.45 -17.83 -14.72
C TYR A 182 3.10 -16.81 -15.80
N ASP A 183 1.86 -16.84 -16.28
CA ASP A 183 1.21 -15.65 -16.84
C ASP A 183 0.77 -14.70 -15.71
N VAL A 184 0.24 -13.53 -16.02
CA VAL A 184 -0.17 -12.52 -15.04
C VAL A 184 -1.19 -13.07 -14.03
N ASP A 185 -2.24 -13.79 -14.50
CA ASP A 185 -3.25 -14.38 -13.63
C ASP A 185 -2.62 -15.41 -12.68
N GLN A 186 -1.76 -16.28 -13.19
CA GLN A 186 -1.08 -17.31 -12.40
C GLN A 186 -0.09 -16.71 -11.40
N LEU A 187 0.60 -15.63 -11.77
CA LEU A 187 1.50 -14.92 -10.88
C LEU A 187 0.74 -14.25 -9.74
N ALA A 188 -0.44 -13.66 -10.02
CA ALA A 188 -1.29 -13.10 -8.97
C ALA A 188 -1.81 -14.17 -8.01
N ASP A 189 -2.19 -15.36 -8.52
CA ASP A 189 -2.58 -16.49 -7.67
C ASP A 189 -1.41 -16.99 -6.81
N HIS A 190 -0.20 -17.03 -7.37
CA HIS A 190 1.02 -17.36 -6.62
C HIS A 190 1.29 -16.33 -5.52
N LEU A 191 1.24 -15.03 -5.83
CA LEU A 191 1.44 -13.96 -4.85
C LEU A 191 0.39 -14.02 -3.72
N CYS A 192 -0.89 -14.21 -4.05
CA CYS A 192 -1.93 -14.42 -3.05
C CYS A 192 -1.62 -15.63 -2.16
N SER A 193 -1.13 -16.73 -2.72
CA SER A 193 -0.76 -17.93 -1.96
C SER A 193 0.43 -17.66 -1.02
N SER A 194 1.44 -16.89 -1.47
CA SER A 194 2.57 -16.45 -0.65
C SER A 194 2.10 -15.57 0.51
N LEU A 195 1.22 -14.60 0.26
CA LEU A 195 0.63 -13.74 1.29
C LEU A 195 -0.14 -14.54 2.34
N VAL A 196 -0.99 -15.48 1.91
CA VAL A 196 -1.72 -16.38 2.83
C VAL A 196 -0.75 -17.18 3.71
N HIS A 197 0.31 -17.74 3.11
CA HIS A 197 1.30 -18.52 3.83
C HIS A 197 2.08 -17.69 4.87
N LEU A 198 2.54 -16.50 4.48
CA LEU A 198 3.26 -15.59 5.36
C LEU A 198 2.36 -14.98 6.44
N GLY A 199 1.06 -14.79 6.15
CA GLY A 199 0.07 -14.37 7.13
C GLY A 199 -0.23 -15.47 8.16
N ALA A 200 -0.28 -16.72 7.73
CA ALA A 200 -0.51 -17.87 8.63
C ALA A 200 0.58 -18.00 9.70
N CYS A 201 1.83 -17.58 9.40
CA CYS A 201 2.94 -17.57 10.35
C CYS A 201 2.66 -16.69 11.60
N VAL A 202 1.80 -15.68 11.47
CA VAL A 202 1.39 -14.75 12.52
C VAL A 202 -0.09 -14.88 12.89
N GLY A 203 -0.69 -16.03 12.57
CA GLY A 203 -2.05 -16.37 12.96
C GLY A 203 -3.16 -15.70 12.13
N VAL A 204 -2.83 -15.10 10.99
CA VAL A 204 -3.82 -14.55 10.06
C VAL A 204 -4.44 -15.68 9.24
N GLN A 205 -5.76 -15.76 9.26
CA GLN A 205 -6.54 -16.66 8.42
C GLN A 205 -7.30 -15.82 7.40
N ALA A 206 -6.70 -15.61 6.24
CA ALA A 206 -7.28 -14.83 5.15
C ALA A 206 -7.33 -15.67 3.87
N ALA A 207 -8.29 -15.35 3.03
CA ALA A 207 -8.43 -15.95 1.70
C ALA A 207 -8.74 -14.82 0.69
N PRO A 208 -8.21 -14.89 -0.53
CA PRO A 208 -8.54 -13.92 -1.56
C PRO A 208 -10.02 -14.05 -1.98
N ASP A 209 -10.67 -12.94 -2.25
CA ASP A 209 -11.96 -12.92 -2.94
C ASP A 209 -11.76 -13.28 -4.41
N ALA A 210 -12.23 -14.45 -4.84
CA ALA A 210 -12.05 -14.92 -6.21
C ALA A 210 -12.81 -14.07 -7.25
N ASP A 211 -13.84 -13.35 -6.84
CA ASP A 211 -14.66 -12.51 -7.71
C ASP A 211 -14.11 -11.07 -7.84
N ALA A 212 -13.15 -10.68 -6.99
CA ALA A 212 -12.52 -9.37 -7.03
C ALA A 212 -11.45 -9.27 -8.13
N THR A 213 -11.12 -8.03 -8.52
CA THR A 213 -10.00 -7.76 -9.44
C THR A 213 -8.67 -8.20 -8.82
N LEU A 214 -7.64 -8.41 -9.64
CA LEU A 214 -6.31 -8.82 -9.15
C LEU A 214 -5.75 -7.80 -8.13
N GLU A 215 -5.93 -6.51 -8.39
CA GLU A 215 -5.54 -5.46 -7.45
C GLU A 215 -6.21 -5.61 -6.09
N VAL A 216 -7.55 -5.70 -6.07
CA VAL A 216 -8.31 -5.82 -4.80
C VAL A 216 -7.94 -7.08 -4.04
N ARG A 217 -7.76 -8.21 -4.74
CA ARG A 217 -7.34 -9.48 -4.13
C ARG A 217 -6.01 -9.36 -3.40
N VAL A 218 -4.99 -8.76 -4.05
CA VAL A 218 -3.64 -8.59 -3.48
C VAL A 218 -3.67 -7.54 -2.37
N ALA A 219 -4.36 -6.41 -2.58
CA ALA A 219 -4.45 -5.33 -1.61
C ALA A 219 -5.11 -5.78 -0.29
N ASP A 220 -6.26 -6.44 -0.37
CA ASP A 220 -7.01 -6.86 0.82
C ASP A 220 -6.28 -7.95 1.60
N LEU A 221 -5.63 -8.90 0.90
CA LEU A 221 -4.78 -9.89 1.55
C LEU A 221 -3.54 -9.25 2.16
N GLY A 222 -2.84 -8.40 1.40
CA GLY A 222 -1.64 -7.71 1.85
C GLY A 222 -1.91 -6.90 3.11
N GLN A 223 -3.00 -6.14 3.14
CA GLN A 223 -3.40 -5.38 4.33
C GLN A 223 -3.64 -6.27 5.54
N GLN A 224 -4.42 -7.35 5.41
CA GLN A 224 -4.71 -8.27 6.52
C GLN A 224 -3.42 -8.91 7.06
N VAL A 225 -2.52 -9.29 6.18
CA VAL A 225 -1.23 -9.90 6.52
C VAL A 225 -0.34 -8.89 7.24
N LEU A 226 -0.21 -7.66 6.72
CA LEU A 226 0.58 -6.59 7.35
C LEU A 226 0.03 -6.18 8.71
N GLU A 227 -1.31 -6.11 8.88
CA GLU A 227 -1.92 -5.91 10.20
C GLU A 227 -1.60 -7.07 11.16
N GLY A 228 -1.54 -8.30 10.67
CA GLY A 228 -1.12 -9.47 11.45
C GLY A 228 0.33 -9.36 11.94
N TRP A 229 1.25 -9.02 11.04
CA TRP A 229 2.65 -8.79 11.35
C TRP A 229 2.86 -7.64 12.32
N ARG A 230 2.11 -6.54 12.19
CA ARG A 230 2.15 -5.42 13.11
C ARG A 230 1.73 -5.84 14.53
N ARG A 231 0.67 -6.63 14.67
CA ARG A 231 0.23 -7.15 15.98
C ARG A 231 1.21 -8.15 16.58
N HIS A 232 1.84 -9.00 15.75
CA HIS A 232 2.82 -9.98 16.19
C HIS A 232 4.12 -9.32 16.64
N GLY A 233 4.58 -8.29 15.92
CA GLY A 233 5.90 -7.69 16.06
C GLY A 233 6.97 -8.47 15.28
N LEU A 234 8.18 -7.92 15.28
CA LEU A 234 9.31 -8.44 14.51
C LEU A 234 10.32 -9.22 15.38
N GLU A 235 10.09 -9.26 16.69
CA GLU A 235 10.98 -9.98 17.62
C GLU A 235 10.69 -11.48 17.66
N GLY A 236 11.72 -12.28 17.95
CA GLY A 236 11.59 -13.72 18.13
C GLY A 236 11.50 -14.51 16.83
N GLU A 237 10.79 -15.62 16.87
CA GLU A 237 10.70 -16.59 15.78
C GLU A 237 9.25 -16.91 15.43
N VAL A 238 9.01 -17.19 14.17
CA VAL A 238 7.74 -17.75 13.65
C VAL A 238 7.99 -19.14 13.04
N THR A 239 6.95 -19.92 12.82
CA THR A 239 7.07 -21.16 12.08
C THR A 239 6.90 -20.89 10.58
N LEU A 240 7.97 -21.01 9.82
CA LEU A 240 7.97 -20.89 8.37
C LEU A 240 8.58 -22.14 7.74
N GLY A 241 7.76 -22.91 7.02
CA GLY A 241 8.18 -24.20 6.48
C GLY A 241 8.46 -25.24 7.58
N PRO A 242 9.61 -25.96 7.54
CA PRO A 242 9.87 -27.10 8.43
C PRO A 242 10.34 -26.72 9.85
N GLY A 243 10.49 -25.45 10.19
CA GLY A 243 11.07 -25.08 11.48
C GLY A 243 10.94 -23.61 11.86
N PRO A 244 11.57 -23.22 12.99
CA PRO A 244 11.58 -21.84 13.45
C PRO A 244 12.40 -20.97 12.48
N PHE A 245 11.93 -19.74 12.30
CA PHE A 245 12.53 -18.76 11.42
C PHE A 245 12.43 -17.36 12.06
N PRO A 246 13.50 -16.52 12.02
CA PRO A 246 13.43 -15.19 12.60
C PRO A 246 12.28 -14.38 12.06
N ALA A 247 11.45 -13.81 12.96
CA ALA A 247 10.24 -13.06 12.59
C ALA A 247 10.56 -11.87 11.68
N GLU A 248 11.61 -11.13 11.97
CA GLU A 248 12.10 -10.01 11.15
C GLU A 248 12.40 -10.45 9.71
N GLN A 249 13.11 -11.57 9.52
CA GLN A 249 13.42 -12.09 8.20
C GLN A 249 12.19 -12.61 7.46
N ALA A 250 11.26 -13.26 8.18
CA ALA A 250 10.00 -13.73 7.59
C ALA A 250 9.13 -12.55 7.10
N CYS A 251 9.06 -11.46 7.87
CA CYS A 251 8.41 -10.23 7.42
C CYS A 251 9.13 -9.63 6.20
N GLY A 252 10.47 -9.64 6.17
CA GLY A 252 11.25 -9.17 5.01
C GLY A 252 10.97 -9.93 3.71
N ILE A 253 10.53 -11.20 3.79
CA ILE A 253 10.09 -11.95 2.60
C ILE A 253 8.87 -11.28 1.93
N LEU A 254 7.95 -10.68 2.71
CA LEU A 254 6.82 -9.94 2.14
C LEU A 254 7.27 -8.80 1.23
N SER A 255 8.27 -8.03 1.66
CA SER A 255 8.82 -6.93 0.86
C SER A 255 9.37 -7.45 -0.47
N MET A 256 10.11 -8.55 -0.43
CA MET A 256 10.71 -9.15 -1.62
C MET A 256 9.65 -9.73 -2.57
N GLU A 257 8.67 -10.48 -2.06
CA GLU A 257 7.57 -11.04 -2.85
C GLU A 257 6.78 -9.93 -3.56
N LEU A 258 6.34 -8.91 -2.80
CA LEU A 258 5.54 -7.82 -3.33
C LEU A 258 6.32 -6.96 -4.34
N PHE A 259 7.58 -6.60 -4.02
CA PHE A 259 8.39 -5.74 -4.87
C PHE A 259 8.77 -6.43 -6.19
N VAL A 260 9.32 -7.65 -6.11
CA VAL A 260 9.81 -8.37 -7.29
C VAL A 260 8.65 -8.74 -8.22
N HIS A 261 7.51 -9.13 -7.67
CA HIS A 261 6.34 -9.44 -8.49
C HIS A 261 5.63 -8.19 -9.03
N ALA A 262 5.70 -7.04 -8.34
CA ALA A 262 5.28 -5.75 -8.92
C ALA A 262 6.09 -5.45 -10.21
N TRP A 263 7.40 -5.68 -10.18
CA TRP A 263 8.25 -5.55 -11.36
C TRP A 263 7.88 -6.58 -12.46
N ASP A 264 7.63 -7.85 -12.09
CA ASP A 264 7.21 -8.88 -13.05
C ASP A 264 5.91 -8.49 -13.76
N PHE A 265 4.91 -7.98 -13.03
CA PHE A 265 3.66 -7.49 -13.60
C PHE A 265 3.89 -6.30 -14.53
N ALA A 266 4.65 -5.31 -14.08
CA ALA A 266 4.94 -4.12 -14.87
C ALA A 266 5.62 -4.46 -16.21
N ARG A 267 6.59 -5.37 -16.18
CA ARG A 267 7.29 -5.83 -17.39
C ARG A 267 6.39 -6.64 -18.33
N ALA A 268 5.46 -7.44 -17.79
CA ALA A 268 4.54 -8.24 -18.58
C ALA A 268 3.49 -7.40 -19.33
N THR A 269 3.14 -6.24 -18.79
CA THR A 269 1.99 -5.43 -19.25
C THR A 269 2.37 -4.04 -19.75
N ASP A 270 3.68 -3.74 -19.81
CA ASP A 270 4.22 -2.41 -20.14
C ASP A 270 3.65 -1.29 -19.23
N SER A 271 3.33 -1.65 -17.98
CA SER A 271 2.81 -0.73 -16.97
C SER A 271 3.94 0.07 -16.33
N SER A 272 3.62 1.27 -15.84
CA SER A 272 4.59 2.09 -15.13
C SER A 272 4.89 1.52 -13.74
N LEU A 273 6.17 1.41 -13.40
CA LEU A 273 6.65 1.08 -12.06
C LEU A 273 7.57 2.21 -11.61
N PRO A 274 7.14 3.06 -10.67
CA PRO A 274 7.95 4.19 -10.21
C PRO A 274 9.22 3.73 -9.50
N ALA A 275 10.34 4.40 -9.80
CA ALA A 275 11.60 4.15 -9.13
C ALA A 275 11.55 4.60 -7.66
N ASN A 276 12.12 3.77 -6.78
CA ASN A 276 12.35 4.08 -5.37
C ASN A 276 13.69 3.45 -4.96
N ASP A 277 14.77 4.21 -5.16
CA ASP A 277 16.14 3.72 -4.97
C ASP A 277 16.42 3.26 -3.54
N GLY A 278 15.88 3.95 -2.54
CA GLY A 278 16.04 3.56 -1.14
C GLY A 278 15.35 2.24 -0.83
N LEU A 279 14.12 2.07 -1.30
CA LEU A 279 13.38 0.81 -1.11
C LEU A 279 14.04 -0.36 -1.86
N SER A 280 14.40 -0.17 -3.14
CA SER A 280 15.05 -1.23 -3.92
C SER A 280 16.42 -1.62 -3.34
N THR A 281 17.18 -0.65 -2.81
CA THR A 281 18.45 -0.93 -2.10
C THR A 281 18.20 -1.74 -0.81
N TYR A 282 17.18 -1.38 -0.03
CA TYR A 282 16.81 -2.12 1.16
C TYR A 282 16.38 -3.56 0.85
N VAL A 283 15.48 -3.73 -0.14
CA VAL A 283 14.99 -5.06 -0.55
C VAL A 283 16.12 -5.90 -1.15
N LEU A 284 17.10 -5.31 -1.87
CA LEU A 284 18.30 -6.01 -2.31
C LEU A 284 19.13 -6.53 -1.12
N GLY A 285 19.25 -5.73 -0.05
CA GLY A 285 19.89 -6.16 1.20
C GLY A 285 19.17 -7.37 1.83
N LEU A 286 17.83 -7.36 1.86
CA LEU A 286 17.04 -8.52 2.30
C LEU A 286 17.27 -9.74 1.40
N ALA A 287 17.27 -9.56 0.08
CA ALA A 287 17.48 -10.64 -0.88
C ALA A 287 18.85 -11.32 -0.68
N HIS A 288 19.93 -10.56 -0.42
CA HIS A 288 21.24 -11.08 -0.11
C HIS A 288 21.25 -11.97 1.16
N GLY A 289 20.45 -11.64 2.17
CA GLY A 289 20.30 -12.43 3.39
C GLY A 289 19.41 -13.67 3.24
N LEU A 290 18.43 -13.61 2.36
CA LEU A 290 17.35 -14.61 2.24
C LEU A 290 17.60 -15.63 1.12
N ILE A 291 18.12 -15.21 -0.05
CA ILE A 291 18.32 -16.08 -1.20
C ILE A 291 19.63 -16.86 -1.03
N ARG A 292 19.53 -18.05 -0.48
CA ARG A 292 20.67 -18.98 -0.31
C ARG A 292 21.00 -19.68 -1.63
N PRO A 293 22.23 -20.17 -1.81
CA PRO A 293 22.62 -20.95 -3.00
C PRO A 293 21.69 -22.15 -3.27
N SER A 294 21.16 -22.79 -2.20
CA SER A 294 20.21 -23.91 -2.31
C SER A 294 18.85 -23.53 -2.88
N PHE A 295 18.48 -22.24 -2.89
CA PHE A 295 17.25 -21.75 -3.51
C PHE A 295 17.44 -21.35 -4.98
N ARG A 296 18.68 -21.40 -5.50
CA ARG A 296 18.97 -21.14 -6.91
C ARG A 296 18.91 -22.43 -7.74
N ASP A 297 17.79 -23.12 -7.63
CA ASP A 297 17.51 -24.41 -8.28
C ASP A 297 16.77 -24.26 -9.62
N GLY A 298 16.44 -23.03 -9.99
CA GLY A 298 15.62 -22.69 -11.16
C GLY A 298 14.12 -22.80 -10.92
N ASP A 299 13.73 -23.32 -9.75
CA ASP A 299 12.32 -23.38 -9.32
C ASP A 299 11.93 -22.19 -8.46
N ASN A 300 12.78 -21.80 -7.51
CA ASN A 300 12.58 -20.62 -6.67
C ASN A 300 13.24 -19.38 -7.28
N PHE A 301 14.55 -19.46 -7.50
CA PHE A 301 15.34 -18.40 -8.13
C PHE A 301 16.25 -18.99 -9.20
N ALA A 302 16.45 -18.26 -10.30
CA ALA A 302 17.50 -18.57 -11.26
C ALA A 302 18.88 -18.09 -10.77
N ALA A 303 19.92 -18.40 -11.53
CA ALA A 303 21.24 -17.82 -11.30
C ALA A 303 21.18 -16.29 -11.47
N GLU A 304 21.96 -15.58 -10.66
CA GLU A 304 22.11 -14.13 -10.78
C GLU A 304 22.53 -13.73 -12.19
N VAL A 305 21.91 -12.68 -12.71
CA VAL A 305 22.23 -12.09 -14.02
C VAL A 305 23.28 -10.99 -13.82
N ALA A 306 24.30 -10.94 -14.65
CA ALA A 306 25.27 -9.86 -14.61
C ALA A 306 24.62 -8.55 -15.11
N VAL A 307 24.86 -7.46 -14.40
CA VAL A 307 24.50 -6.10 -14.77
C VAL A 307 25.74 -5.21 -14.81
N ASP A 308 25.63 -4.06 -15.48
CA ASP A 308 26.72 -3.10 -15.54
C ASP A 308 27.00 -2.47 -14.17
N ASP A 309 28.26 -2.03 -13.94
CA ASP A 309 28.68 -1.39 -12.68
C ASP A 309 27.84 -0.15 -12.32
N GLY A 310 27.30 0.54 -13.34
CA GLY A 310 26.44 1.70 -13.22
C GLY A 310 24.94 1.39 -13.10
N ALA A 311 24.53 0.12 -13.03
CA ALA A 311 23.12 -0.25 -12.89
C ALA A 311 22.51 0.34 -11.60
N ASP A 312 21.26 0.77 -11.67
CA ASP A 312 20.55 1.27 -10.50
C ASP A 312 20.21 0.14 -9.50
N SER A 313 19.67 0.51 -8.35
CA SER A 313 19.34 -0.43 -7.28
C SER A 313 18.25 -1.42 -7.65
N MET A 314 17.28 -0.99 -8.47
CA MET A 314 16.21 -1.86 -8.96
C MET A 314 16.77 -2.91 -9.91
N ASP A 315 17.54 -2.52 -10.92
CA ASP A 315 18.15 -3.44 -11.86
C ASP A 315 19.05 -4.47 -11.17
N ARG A 316 19.81 -4.03 -10.16
CA ARG A 316 20.65 -4.92 -9.33
C ARG A 316 19.81 -5.92 -8.54
N LEU A 317 18.71 -5.48 -7.91
CA LEU A 317 17.80 -6.36 -7.19
C LEU A 317 17.19 -7.40 -8.13
N ILE A 318 16.66 -6.96 -9.25
CA ILE A 318 16.00 -7.83 -10.24
C ILE A 318 16.99 -8.83 -10.81
N ALA A 319 18.19 -8.40 -11.18
CA ALA A 319 19.26 -9.27 -11.65
C ALA A 319 19.70 -10.30 -10.58
N TYR A 320 19.78 -9.87 -9.32
CA TYR A 320 20.11 -10.76 -8.20
C TYR A 320 19.08 -11.87 -8.02
N THR A 321 17.79 -11.60 -8.29
CA THR A 321 16.73 -12.64 -8.27
C THR A 321 16.75 -13.56 -9.49
N GLY A 322 17.66 -13.36 -10.45
CA GLY A 322 17.81 -14.17 -11.65
C GLY A 322 16.97 -13.72 -12.85
N ARG A 323 16.34 -12.55 -12.74
CA ARG A 323 15.59 -11.91 -13.82
C ARG A 323 16.49 -11.00 -14.65
N ARG A 324 16.09 -10.71 -15.89
CA ARG A 324 16.80 -9.76 -16.77
C ARG A 324 16.11 -8.40 -16.72
N PRO A 325 16.74 -7.37 -16.13
CA PRO A 325 16.23 -6.01 -16.11
C PRO A 325 15.94 -5.42 -17.48
#